data_b9854193faf0ec2f985525e5e9f55be4
#
_entry.id   b9854193faf0ec2f985525e5e9f55be4
#
_cell.length_a   1.000
_cell.length_b   1.000
_cell.length_c   1.000
_cell.angle_alpha   90.00
_cell.angle_beta   90.00
_cell.angle_gamma   90.00
#
_symmetry.space_group_name_H-M   'P 1'
#
loop_
_entity.id
_entity.type
_entity.pdbx_description
1 polymer ?
#
loop_
_entity_poly.entity_id
_entity_poly.type
_entity_poly.pdbx_seq_one_letter_code
_entity_poly.pdbx_strand_id
1 'polypeptide(L)'
;MCHAHLSLFLMLALIEGCGFADFARVSVNEPITMEDVAFIHPGQTTFAEVIDRLGTPDELVESETGVIVVYRFLDARYSRINYGSLARPWSPVTPDVITEGLGMRLHRLTIRLSPTWVVQRTDFTNQLDRPSGFNLVPFVR
;
A
#
# COMPACT_ATOMS: atom_id res chain seq x y z
N MET A 1 -18.98 44.72 -11.48
CA MET A 1 -17.89 44.73 -10.50
C MET A 1 -17.96 43.56 -9.48
N CYS A 2 -19.15 43.07 -9.14
CA CYS A 2 -19.29 41.99 -8.12
C CYS A 2 -18.73 40.60 -8.54
N HIS A 3 -18.76 40.27 -9.84
CA HIS A 3 -18.25 38.99 -10.34
C HIS A 3 -16.73 38.82 -10.29
N ALA A 4 -15.97 39.95 -10.46
CA ALA A 4 -14.52 39.91 -10.42
C ALA A 4 -13.98 39.62 -9.01
N HIS A 5 -14.65 40.12 -7.97
CA HIS A 5 -14.25 39.87 -6.59
C HIS A 5 -14.58 38.43 -6.16
N LEU A 6 -15.68 37.85 -6.65
CA LEU A 6 -16.06 36.48 -6.37
C LEU A 6 -15.07 35.47 -7.01
N SER A 7 -14.64 35.75 -8.26
CA SER A 7 -13.65 34.91 -8.93
C SER A 7 -12.27 34.98 -8.27
N LEU A 8 -11.86 36.19 -7.81
CA LEU A 8 -10.60 36.32 -7.09
C LEU A 8 -10.63 35.59 -5.74
N PHE A 9 -11.73 35.67 -5.03
CA PHE A 9 -11.90 34.97 -3.75
C PHE A 9 -11.88 33.44 -3.92
N LEU A 10 -12.51 32.93 -4.97
CA LEU A 10 -12.50 31.51 -5.32
C LEU A 10 -11.08 31.03 -5.73
N MET A 11 -10.32 31.86 -6.44
CA MET A 11 -8.93 31.55 -6.78
C MET A 11 -8.02 31.55 -5.57
N LEU A 12 -8.15 32.50 -4.64
CA LEU A 12 -7.38 32.49 -3.39
C LEU A 12 -7.69 31.27 -2.52
N ALA A 13 -8.95 30.84 -2.43
CA ALA A 13 -9.34 29.66 -1.67
C ALA A 13 -8.74 28.35 -2.22
N LEU A 14 -8.42 28.30 -3.51
CA LEU A 14 -7.77 27.15 -4.14
C LEU A 14 -6.27 27.06 -3.87
N ILE A 15 -5.62 28.16 -3.52
CA ILE A 15 -4.16 28.21 -3.28
C ILE A 15 -3.81 27.76 -1.85
N GLU A 16 -4.71 27.91 -0.90
CA GLU A 16 -4.50 27.51 0.51
C GLU A 16 -4.79 26.03 0.81
N GLY A 17 -5.07 25.21 -0.21
CA GLY A 17 -5.36 23.78 -0.07
C GLY A 17 -4.18 22.89 0.38
N CYS A 18 -2.97 23.44 0.48
CA CYS A 18 -1.79 22.75 0.99
C CYS A 18 -1.88 22.53 2.50
N GLY A 19 -2.36 21.36 2.92
CA GLY A 19 -2.41 20.94 4.32
C GLY A 19 -3.80 20.48 4.81
N PHE A 20 -4.82 20.54 3.95
CA PHE A 20 -6.13 20.00 4.26
C PHE A 20 -6.16 18.46 4.13
N ALA A 21 -5.57 17.93 3.07
CA ALA A 21 -5.55 16.51 2.81
C ALA A 21 -4.20 16.07 2.26
N ASP A 22 -3.63 15.04 2.86
CA ASP A 22 -2.43 14.37 2.41
C ASP A 22 -2.79 12.93 2.03
N PHE A 23 -2.36 12.53 0.84
CA PHE A 23 -2.51 11.16 0.35
C PHE A 23 -1.13 10.64 -0.04
N ALA A 24 -0.76 9.50 0.52
CA ALA A 24 0.47 8.82 0.15
C ALA A 24 0.19 7.36 -0.20
N ARG A 25 0.94 6.86 -1.17
CA ARG A 25 0.96 5.44 -1.51
C ARG A 25 2.39 4.96 -1.49
N VAL A 26 2.63 3.89 -0.75
CA VAL A 26 3.91 3.19 -0.70
C VAL A 26 3.68 1.79 -1.24
N SER A 27 4.41 1.45 -2.28
CA SER A 27 4.42 0.12 -2.87
C SER A 27 5.81 -0.47 -2.72
N VAL A 28 5.90 -1.68 -2.20
CA VAL A 28 7.13 -2.46 -2.14
C VAL A 28 6.94 -3.67 -3.03
N ASN A 29 7.77 -3.79 -4.03
CA ASN A 29 7.66 -4.70 -5.16
C ASN A 29 6.41 -4.45 -6.03
N GLU A 30 6.37 -4.99 -7.23
CA GLU A 30 5.16 -4.94 -8.05
C GLU A 30 4.12 -5.92 -7.49
N PRO A 31 2.86 -5.47 -7.31
CA PRO A 31 1.81 -6.34 -6.81
C PRO A 31 1.59 -7.50 -7.79
N ILE A 32 1.79 -8.72 -7.32
CA ILE A 32 1.50 -9.95 -8.06
C ILE A 32 0.02 -10.30 -7.92
N THR A 33 -0.59 -10.64 -9.02
CA THR A 33 -1.97 -11.14 -9.10
C THR A 33 -1.98 -12.67 -9.22
N MET A 34 -3.18 -13.27 -9.05
CA MET A 34 -3.36 -14.72 -9.31
C MET A 34 -3.05 -15.08 -10.77
N GLU A 35 -3.22 -14.15 -11.68
CA GLU A 35 -2.97 -14.30 -13.12
C GLU A 35 -1.46 -14.40 -13.40
N ASP A 36 -0.67 -13.59 -12.69
CA ASP A 36 0.80 -13.60 -12.81
C ASP A 36 1.43 -14.90 -12.33
N VAL A 37 0.78 -15.63 -11.43
CA VAL A 37 1.26 -16.92 -10.90
C VAL A 37 0.61 -18.14 -11.57
N ALA A 38 -0.33 -17.94 -12.50
CA ALA A 38 -1.06 -19.01 -13.16
C ALA A 38 -0.17 -19.95 -14.02
N PHE A 39 1.03 -19.49 -14.40
CA PHE A 39 1.99 -20.31 -15.12
C PHE A 39 2.68 -21.36 -14.26
N ILE A 40 2.58 -21.26 -12.93
CA ILE A 40 3.29 -22.15 -12.01
C ILE A 40 2.51 -23.45 -11.89
N HIS A 41 3.04 -24.51 -12.48
CA HIS A 41 2.47 -25.84 -12.41
C HIS A 41 3.35 -26.75 -11.54
N PRO A 42 2.85 -27.25 -10.39
CA PRO A 42 3.58 -28.19 -9.55
C PRO A 42 4.05 -29.42 -10.33
N GLY A 43 5.29 -29.82 -10.11
CA GLY A 43 5.93 -30.92 -10.81
C GLY A 43 6.48 -30.63 -12.20
N GLN A 44 6.23 -29.44 -12.74
CA GLN A 44 6.67 -29.05 -14.09
C GLN A 44 7.53 -27.78 -14.11
N THR A 45 7.06 -26.72 -13.45
CA THR A 45 7.75 -25.42 -13.45
C THR A 45 9.03 -25.49 -12.64
N THR A 46 10.10 -24.98 -13.19
CA THR A 46 11.40 -24.89 -12.53
C THR A 46 11.56 -23.56 -11.79
N PHE A 47 12.47 -23.51 -10.81
CA PHE A 47 12.79 -22.27 -10.11
C PHE A 47 13.39 -21.21 -11.04
N ALA A 48 14.14 -21.61 -12.07
CA ALA A 48 14.69 -20.69 -13.05
C ALA A 48 13.56 -19.95 -13.81
N GLU A 49 12.51 -20.65 -14.21
CA GLU A 49 11.34 -20.04 -14.86
C GLU A 49 10.57 -19.09 -13.91
N VAL A 50 10.55 -19.41 -12.61
CA VAL A 50 9.93 -18.53 -11.60
C VAL A 50 10.73 -17.23 -11.47
N ILE A 51 12.08 -17.32 -11.37
CA ILE A 51 12.95 -16.13 -11.30
C ILE A 51 12.84 -15.28 -12.58
N ASP A 52 12.78 -15.90 -13.73
CA ASP A 52 12.72 -15.19 -15.01
C ASP A 52 11.43 -14.35 -15.12
N ARG A 53 10.32 -14.83 -14.57
CA ARG A 53 9.02 -14.15 -14.62
C ARG A 53 8.71 -13.24 -13.43
N LEU A 54 9.06 -13.67 -12.23
CA LEU A 54 8.72 -12.94 -10.99
C LEU A 54 9.90 -12.16 -10.41
N GLY A 55 11.10 -12.33 -10.96
CA GLY A 55 12.30 -11.70 -10.45
C GLY A 55 12.87 -12.41 -9.23
N THR A 56 13.77 -11.70 -8.52
CA THR A 56 14.45 -12.22 -7.34
C THR A 56 13.50 -12.30 -6.14
N PRO A 57 13.44 -13.44 -5.43
CA PRO A 57 12.62 -13.58 -4.23
C PRO A 57 13.19 -12.75 -3.06
N ASP A 58 12.31 -12.39 -2.12
CA ASP A 58 12.70 -11.70 -0.90
C ASP A 58 13.42 -12.60 0.09
N GLU A 59 13.09 -13.90 0.08
CA GLU A 59 13.62 -14.83 1.06
C GLU A 59 13.72 -16.25 0.49
N LEU A 60 14.83 -16.92 0.80
CA LEU A 60 15.05 -18.33 0.55
C LEU A 60 15.36 -19.03 1.89
N VAL A 61 14.56 -20.03 2.22
CA VAL A 61 14.72 -20.80 3.46
C VAL A 61 14.95 -22.25 3.11
N GLU A 62 16.07 -22.80 3.55
CA GLU A 62 16.34 -24.24 3.44
C GLU A 62 15.39 -25.04 4.34
N SER A 63 14.90 -26.16 3.85
CA SER A 63 14.03 -27.07 4.55
C SER A 63 14.54 -28.51 4.34
N GLU A 64 14.22 -29.42 5.23
CA GLU A 64 14.58 -30.83 5.11
C GLU A 64 14.13 -31.48 3.79
N THR A 65 13.06 -30.96 3.18
CA THR A 65 12.48 -31.50 1.93
C THR A 65 12.81 -30.67 0.69
N GLY A 66 13.66 -29.64 0.80
CA GLY A 66 14.01 -28.76 -0.30
C GLY A 66 14.14 -27.31 0.12
N VAL A 67 13.71 -26.39 -0.73
CA VAL A 67 13.84 -24.94 -0.48
C VAL A 67 12.44 -24.29 -0.48
N ILE A 68 12.23 -23.37 0.45
CA ILE A 68 11.04 -22.51 0.49
C ILE A 68 11.44 -21.13 -0.01
N VAL A 69 10.76 -20.67 -1.03
CA VAL A 69 10.96 -19.35 -1.65
C VAL A 69 9.78 -18.47 -1.30
N VAL A 70 10.05 -17.25 -0.86
CA VAL A 70 9.02 -16.30 -0.43
C VAL A 70 9.14 -15.00 -1.21
N TYR A 71 8.04 -14.56 -1.80
CA TYR A 71 7.85 -13.24 -2.37
C TYR A 71 6.84 -12.47 -1.52
N ARG A 72 7.14 -11.21 -1.22
CA ARG A 72 6.27 -10.31 -0.44
C ARG A 72 5.99 -9.06 -1.25
N PHE A 73 4.72 -8.69 -1.30
CA PHE A 73 4.25 -7.49 -1.98
C PHE A 73 3.43 -6.68 -0.99
N LEU A 74 3.77 -5.41 -0.86
CA LEU A 74 3.08 -4.49 0.03
C LEU A 74 2.55 -3.32 -0.78
N ASP A 75 1.26 -3.03 -0.68
CA ASP A 75 0.63 -1.80 -1.13
C ASP A 75 -0.02 -1.12 0.07
N ALA A 76 0.61 -0.07 0.55
CA ALA A 76 0.11 0.73 1.67
C ALA A 76 -0.40 2.07 1.14
N ARG A 77 -1.61 2.45 1.57
CA ARG A 77 -2.24 3.74 1.25
C ARG A 77 -2.50 4.48 2.55
N TYR A 78 -1.96 5.66 2.63
CA TYR A 78 -2.15 6.57 3.74
C TYR A 78 -3.00 7.75 3.29
N SER A 79 -3.95 8.11 4.10
CA SER A 79 -4.75 9.31 3.94
C SER A 79 -4.82 10.07 5.26
N ARG A 80 -4.60 11.38 5.19
CA ARG A 80 -4.72 12.27 6.33
C ARG A 80 -5.55 13.47 5.92
N ILE A 81 -6.58 13.78 6.70
CA ILE A 81 -7.44 14.94 6.50
C ILE A 81 -7.43 15.76 7.77
N ASN A 82 -7.02 17.03 7.67
CA ASN A 82 -7.04 17.97 8.79
C ASN A 82 -8.22 18.94 8.65
N TYR A 83 -9.33 18.62 9.28
CA TYR A 83 -10.54 19.47 9.27
C TYR A 83 -10.32 20.80 9.98
N GLY A 84 -9.38 20.87 10.94
CA GLY A 84 -9.04 22.11 11.63
C GLY A 84 -8.47 23.16 10.70
N SER A 85 -7.83 22.76 9.60
CA SER A 85 -7.30 23.68 8.60
C SER A 85 -8.39 24.51 7.93
N LEU A 86 -9.62 24.05 7.88
CA LEU A 86 -10.76 24.79 7.34
C LEU A 86 -11.10 26.02 8.19
N ALA A 87 -10.74 26.05 9.46
CA ALA A 87 -10.98 27.20 10.34
C ALA A 87 -9.90 28.29 10.23
N ARG A 88 -8.79 28.05 9.55
CA ARG A 88 -7.67 29.01 9.42
C ARG A 88 -8.06 30.41 8.93
N PRO A 89 -8.97 30.55 7.93
CA PRO A 89 -9.36 31.89 7.47
C PRO A 89 -10.05 32.73 8.52
N TRP A 90 -10.64 32.13 9.55
CA TRP A 90 -11.48 32.80 10.56
C TRP A 90 -10.87 32.80 11.97
N SER A 91 -9.86 31.98 12.22
CA SER A 91 -9.26 31.84 13.55
C SER A 91 -7.73 31.76 13.49
N PRO A 92 -7.02 32.60 14.29
CA PRO A 92 -5.57 32.50 14.41
C PRO A 92 -5.14 31.22 15.15
N VAL A 93 -6.04 30.60 15.90
CA VAL A 93 -5.80 29.35 16.61
C VAL A 93 -6.71 28.28 15.98
N THR A 94 -6.12 27.36 15.25
CA THR A 94 -6.83 26.25 14.63
C THR A 94 -6.60 24.99 15.43
N PRO A 95 -7.65 24.32 15.94
CA PRO A 95 -7.47 23.00 16.51
C PRO A 95 -7.08 22.01 15.44
N ASP A 96 -6.11 21.14 15.71
CA ASP A 96 -5.79 20.03 14.83
C ASP A 96 -6.84 18.93 15.01
N VAL A 97 -7.84 18.94 14.14
CA VAL A 97 -8.83 17.85 14.05
C VAL A 97 -8.44 16.98 12.87
N ILE A 98 -7.72 15.91 13.16
CA ILE A 98 -7.11 15.06 12.14
C ILE A 98 -7.81 13.71 12.10
N THR A 99 -8.16 13.29 10.89
CA THR A 99 -8.57 11.91 10.60
C THR A 99 -7.49 11.26 9.76
N GLU A 100 -6.99 10.13 10.21
CA GLU A 100 -5.99 9.35 9.50
C GLU A 100 -6.56 7.98 9.13
N GLY A 101 -6.28 7.56 7.90
CA GLY A 101 -6.63 6.25 7.39
C GLY A 101 -5.39 5.56 6.84
N LEU A 102 -5.10 4.35 7.30
CA LEU A 102 -4.06 3.49 6.75
C LEU A 102 -4.72 2.23 6.19
N GLY A 103 -4.64 2.06 4.88
CA GLY A 103 -5.01 0.82 4.19
C GLY A 103 -3.75 0.07 3.79
N MET A 104 -3.62 -1.18 4.21
CA MET A 104 -2.47 -2.02 3.86
C MET A 104 -2.96 -3.32 3.23
N ARG A 105 -2.32 -3.69 2.12
CA ARG A 105 -2.51 -4.98 1.46
C ARG A 105 -1.16 -5.67 1.43
N LEU A 106 -1.10 -6.82 2.07
CA LEU A 106 0.07 -7.68 2.04
C LEU A 106 -0.28 -8.94 1.25
N HIS A 107 0.43 -9.15 0.16
CA HIS A 107 0.37 -10.39 -0.59
C HIS A 107 1.65 -11.17 -0.33
N ARG A 108 1.52 -12.45 -0.11
CA ARG A 108 2.65 -13.36 0.06
C ARG A 108 2.44 -14.55 -0.86
N LEU A 109 3.45 -14.79 -1.70
CA LEU A 109 3.57 -16.01 -2.48
C LEU A 109 4.65 -16.87 -1.84
N THR A 110 4.30 -18.08 -1.46
CA THR A 110 5.24 -19.07 -0.93
C THR A 110 5.32 -20.23 -1.89
N ILE A 111 6.51 -20.53 -2.36
CA ILE A 111 6.79 -21.60 -3.31
C ILE A 111 7.69 -22.64 -2.63
N ARG A 112 7.27 -23.88 -2.60
CA ARG A 112 8.10 -24.99 -2.13
C ARG A 112 8.75 -25.68 -3.33
N LEU A 113 10.06 -25.81 -3.28
CA LEU A 113 10.87 -26.45 -4.31
C LEU A 113 11.37 -27.80 -3.82
N SER A 114 11.48 -28.74 -4.75
CA SER A 114 12.20 -30.00 -4.52
C SER A 114 13.72 -29.74 -4.44
N PRO A 115 14.51 -30.73 -3.98
CA PRO A 115 15.97 -30.65 -4.08
C PRO A 115 16.49 -30.48 -5.52
N THR A 116 15.69 -30.84 -6.52
CA THR A 116 15.98 -30.65 -7.96
C THR A 116 15.48 -29.32 -8.52
N TRP A 117 15.09 -28.36 -7.65
CA TRP A 117 14.65 -27.01 -8.02
C TRP A 117 13.35 -26.97 -8.86
N VAL A 118 12.51 -27.99 -8.75
CA VAL A 118 11.19 -28.02 -9.38
C VAL A 118 10.13 -27.64 -8.34
N VAL A 119 9.18 -26.83 -8.73
CA VAL A 119 8.07 -26.40 -7.87
C VAL A 119 7.23 -27.61 -7.45
N GLN A 120 7.08 -27.82 -6.14
CA GLN A 120 6.21 -28.86 -5.59
C GLN A 120 4.84 -28.31 -5.18
N ARG A 121 4.83 -27.08 -4.63
CA ARG A 121 3.63 -26.45 -4.13
C ARG A 121 3.76 -24.93 -4.16
N THR A 122 2.64 -24.26 -4.42
CA THR A 122 2.49 -22.81 -4.31
C THR A 122 1.34 -22.48 -3.38
N ASP A 123 1.58 -21.55 -2.47
CA ASP A 123 0.57 -21.00 -1.58
C ASP A 123 0.56 -19.48 -1.76
N PHE A 124 -0.54 -18.91 -2.23
CA PHE A 124 -0.72 -17.49 -2.40
C PHE A 124 -1.70 -16.97 -1.35
N THR A 125 -1.21 -16.08 -0.49
CA THR A 125 -2.02 -15.50 0.59
C THR A 125 -2.21 -14.01 0.30
N ASN A 126 -3.47 -13.60 0.28
CA ASN A 126 -3.87 -12.21 0.17
C ASN A 126 -4.42 -11.76 1.53
N GLN A 127 -3.63 -11.01 2.26
CA GLN A 127 -4.01 -10.46 3.55
C GLN A 127 -4.42 -9.01 3.38
N LEU A 128 -5.71 -8.74 3.54
CA LEU A 128 -6.27 -7.40 3.65
C LEU A 128 -6.28 -7.03 5.13
N ASP A 129 -5.30 -6.26 5.57
CA ASP A 129 -5.45 -5.58 6.85
C ASP A 129 -6.41 -4.41 6.66
N ARG A 130 -7.62 -4.58 7.16
CA ARG A 130 -8.56 -3.47 7.30
C ARG A 130 -8.01 -2.57 8.38
N PRO A 131 -7.84 -1.26 8.13
CA PRO A 131 -7.50 -0.34 9.19
C PRO A 131 -8.58 -0.40 10.26
N SER A 132 -8.22 -0.86 11.43
CA SER A 132 -9.07 -0.81 12.59
C SER A 132 -9.11 0.62 13.10
N GLY A 133 -10.23 1.32 12.85
CA GLY A 133 -10.62 2.47 13.60
C GLY A 133 -10.19 3.83 13.02
N PHE A 134 -11.17 4.69 12.90
CA PHE A 134 -10.99 6.14 12.91
C PHE A 134 -10.45 6.53 14.28
N ASN A 135 -9.19 6.84 14.37
CA ASN A 135 -8.62 7.46 15.55
C ASN A 135 -8.74 8.98 15.38
N LEU A 136 -9.74 9.58 16.01
CA LEU A 136 -9.75 11.02 16.28
C LEU A 136 -8.71 11.26 17.38
N VAL A 137 -7.53 11.75 17.00
CA VAL A 137 -6.54 12.21 17.95
C VAL A 137 -6.60 13.73 18.00
N PRO A 138 -7.18 14.33 19.04
CA PRO A 138 -7.08 15.76 19.25
C PRO A 138 -5.68 16.09 19.76
N PHE A 139 -4.81 16.60 18.91
CA PHE A 139 -3.59 17.24 19.35
C PHE A 139 -3.89 18.69 19.70
N VAL A 140 -3.91 18.98 20.98
CA VAL A 140 -3.82 20.36 21.49
C VAL A 140 -2.34 20.67 21.64
N ARG A 141 -1.85 21.66 20.91
CA ARG A 141 -0.55 22.29 21.13
C ARG A 141 -0.71 23.43 22.12
#